data_fadd1cc3e66c80d74edd9fe165e736c1
#
_entry.id   fadd1cc3e66c80d74edd9fe165e736c1
#
_cell.length_a   1.000
_cell.length_b   1.000
_cell.length_c   1.000
_cell.angle_alpha   90.00
_cell.angle_beta   90.00
_cell.angle_gamma   90.00
#
_symmetry.space_group_name_H-M   'P 1'
#
loop_
_entity.id
_entity.type
_entity.pdbx_description
1 polymer ?
#
loop_
_entity_poly.entity_id
_entity_poly.type
_entity_poly.pdbx_seq_one_letter_code
_entity_poly.pdbx_strand_id
1 'polypeptide(L)'
;MASKTNPTFYIFHGSDDLSLQEAVDKLRRDADDLNTSEFEGQNTSVHEVINAVSSYPFLADKRLVIVKGMIEWITRKGAGETGKKAVATLEDNLPQLPDYSRLVFIERTTLGDNDKLVKLATSAANGYVKNFAMPKDLSQWIIQRAKEYDAEIAPRAAFALAEVVSGDLRRADNELYKLVNYIEPGATILEEDVAALTPYVAEANIFKMTDALGMGNGKLALQLMHRLLEEKDNDPFSLFGMITRQFRLLLLTKEHMVTGGGPNSLASAIKVAPFVAQNLAKQSRAFSLDQLEQIYHLLLEYDFKMKTGQLKPDLALDLLVSSLAG
;
A
#
# COMPACT_ATOMS: atom_id res chain seq x y z
N MET A 1 0.84 30.10 -28.11
CA MET A 1 0.75 28.92 -27.23
C MET A 1 1.97 28.07 -27.47
N ALA A 2 2.90 27.99 -26.52
CA ALA A 2 4.08 27.17 -26.69
C ALA A 2 3.62 25.70 -26.79
N SER A 3 4.06 25.02 -27.85
CA SER A 3 3.90 23.58 -28.02
C SER A 3 4.47 22.92 -26.75
N LYS A 4 3.64 22.21 -25.96
CA LYS A 4 4.16 21.39 -24.87
C LYS A 4 5.03 20.32 -25.51
N THR A 5 6.33 20.49 -25.44
CA THR A 5 7.29 19.44 -25.75
C THR A 5 6.95 18.22 -24.87
N ASN A 6 6.93 17.03 -25.46
CA ASN A 6 6.73 15.81 -24.68
C ASN A 6 7.86 15.73 -23.65
N PRO A 7 7.57 15.49 -22.35
CA PRO A 7 8.60 15.41 -21.33
C PRO A 7 9.67 14.37 -21.67
N THR A 8 10.93 14.70 -21.42
CA THR A 8 12.06 13.76 -21.59
C THR A 8 12.49 13.16 -20.27
N PHE A 9 12.11 13.76 -19.14
CA PHE A 9 12.30 13.16 -17.82
C PHE A 9 11.09 13.36 -16.92
N TYR A 10 10.87 12.37 -16.07
CA TYR A 10 9.73 12.23 -15.19
C TYR A 10 10.20 11.94 -13.77
N ILE A 11 9.56 12.53 -12.77
CA ILE A 11 9.70 12.17 -11.36
C ILE A 11 8.33 11.70 -10.88
N PHE A 12 8.20 10.38 -10.70
CA PHE A 12 7.03 9.74 -10.14
C PHE A 12 7.32 9.37 -8.69
N HIS A 13 6.56 9.92 -7.76
CA HIS A 13 6.80 9.68 -6.35
C HIS A 13 5.50 9.53 -5.58
N GLY A 14 5.56 8.86 -4.42
CA GLY A 14 4.39 8.67 -3.55
C GLY A 14 4.16 7.21 -3.16
N SER A 15 3.10 6.98 -2.40
CA SER A 15 2.78 5.69 -1.80
C SER A 15 1.72 4.86 -2.55
N ASP A 16 1.05 5.42 -3.57
CA ASP A 16 0.16 4.69 -4.46
C ASP A 16 0.97 3.97 -5.55
N ASP A 17 1.43 2.76 -5.22
CA ASP A 17 2.24 1.93 -6.10
C ASP A 17 1.47 1.43 -7.33
N LEU A 18 0.14 1.29 -7.24
CA LEU A 18 -0.69 0.85 -8.35
C LEU A 18 -0.74 1.91 -9.46
N SER A 19 -1.18 3.12 -9.13
CA SER A 19 -1.30 4.22 -10.10
C SER A 19 0.08 4.65 -10.64
N LEU A 20 1.12 4.56 -9.80
CA LEU A 20 2.50 4.82 -10.22
C LEU A 20 2.95 3.81 -11.26
N GLN A 21 2.74 2.51 -11.00
CA GLN A 21 3.11 1.44 -11.94
C GLN A 21 2.34 1.58 -13.26
N GLU A 22 1.05 1.88 -13.22
CA GLU A 22 0.23 2.12 -14.43
C GLU A 22 0.77 3.29 -15.27
N ALA A 23 1.24 4.35 -14.62
CA ALA A 23 1.86 5.48 -15.32
C ALA A 23 3.17 5.09 -16.00
N VAL A 24 3.98 4.23 -15.37
CA VAL A 24 5.21 3.67 -15.96
C VAL A 24 4.87 2.75 -17.12
N ASP A 25 3.88 1.90 -16.99
CA ASP A 25 3.47 0.94 -18.03
C ASP A 25 2.93 1.66 -19.28
N LYS A 26 2.31 2.83 -19.12
CA LYS A 26 1.95 3.69 -20.25
C LYS A 26 3.18 4.14 -21.03
N LEU A 27 4.26 4.54 -20.34
CA LEU A 27 5.51 4.93 -21.00
C LEU A 27 6.25 3.74 -21.63
N ARG A 28 6.12 2.53 -21.05
CA ARG A 28 6.69 1.30 -21.63
C ARG A 28 6.05 0.90 -22.95
N ARG A 29 4.75 1.17 -23.13
CA ARG A 29 4.06 0.86 -24.40
C ARG A 29 4.59 1.69 -25.58
N ASP A 30 5.16 2.86 -25.28
CA ASP A 30 5.75 3.75 -26.27
C ASP A 30 7.23 3.42 -26.59
N ALA A 31 7.84 2.55 -25.78
CA ALA A 31 9.21 2.06 -25.96
C ALA A 31 9.18 0.53 -25.90
N ASP A 32 9.85 -0.15 -26.81
CA ASP A 32 9.98 -1.61 -26.78
C ASP A 32 10.97 -2.08 -25.70
N ASP A 33 10.99 -3.39 -25.42
CA ASP A 33 11.86 -3.97 -24.40
C ASP A 33 13.34 -3.80 -24.71
N LEU A 34 13.75 -3.77 -25.99
CA LEU A 34 15.14 -3.57 -26.42
C LEU A 34 15.64 -2.15 -26.13
N ASN A 35 14.72 -1.20 -26.08
CA ASN A 35 14.99 0.21 -25.82
C ASN A 35 14.63 0.62 -24.37
N THR A 36 14.30 -0.34 -23.51
CA THR A 36 14.00 -0.11 -22.08
C THR A 36 15.15 -0.63 -21.21
N SER A 37 15.58 0.17 -20.24
CA SER A 37 16.55 -0.25 -19.22
C SER A 37 16.03 0.14 -17.85
N GLU A 38 16.26 -0.73 -16.85
CA GLU A 38 15.90 -0.48 -15.45
C GLU A 38 17.14 -0.51 -14.57
N PHE A 39 17.18 0.40 -13.61
CA PHE A 39 18.27 0.55 -12.65
C PHE A 39 17.73 0.70 -11.22
N GLU A 40 18.45 0.11 -10.28
CA GLU A 40 18.28 0.38 -8.85
C GLU A 40 19.23 1.53 -8.46
N GLY A 41 18.66 2.65 -8.04
CA GLY A 41 19.40 3.90 -7.85
C GLY A 41 20.51 3.84 -6.78
N GLN A 42 20.38 2.94 -5.80
CA GLN A 42 21.41 2.72 -4.79
C GLN A 42 22.67 1.99 -5.34
N ASN A 43 22.53 1.29 -6.47
CA ASN A 43 23.60 0.46 -7.06
C ASN A 43 24.14 1.04 -8.37
N THR A 44 23.60 2.18 -8.82
CA THR A 44 23.92 2.76 -10.14
C THR A 44 24.35 4.20 -9.97
N SER A 45 25.38 4.61 -10.69
CA SER A 45 25.81 6.00 -10.69
C SER A 45 24.92 6.88 -11.60
N VAL A 46 24.81 8.17 -11.27
CA VAL A 46 24.10 9.14 -12.11
C VAL A 46 24.65 9.20 -13.53
N HIS A 47 25.97 9.06 -13.70
CA HIS A 47 26.60 9.06 -15.02
C HIS A 47 26.17 7.86 -15.87
N GLU A 48 26.03 6.67 -15.28
CA GLU A 48 25.52 5.48 -16.00
C GLU A 48 24.09 5.70 -16.46
N VAL A 49 23.24 6.29 -15.62
CA VAL A 49 21.84 6.61 -15.97
C VAL A 49 21.78 7.61 -17.12
N ILE A 50 22.55 8.70 -17.05
CA ILE A 50 22.60 9.71 -18.11
C ILE A 50 23.13 9.13 -19.42
N ASN A 51 24.18 8.31 -19.37
CA ASN A 51 24.71 7.63 -20.56
C ASN A 51 23.68 6.68 -21.16
N ALA A 52 22.98 5.90 -20.33
CA ALA A 52 21.96 4.96 -20.79
C ALA A 52 20.79 5.66 -21.48
N VAL A 53 20.31 6.79 -20.95
CA VAL A 53 19.16 7.52 -21.52
C VAL A 53 19.53 8.37 -22.72
N SER A 54 20.81 8.78 -22.82
CA SER A 54 21.32 9.56 -23.95
C SER A 54 21.76 8.71 -25.15
N SER A 55 21.83 7.37 -24.97
CA SER A 55 22.14 6.47 -26.10
C SER A 55 20.97 6.44 -27.09
N TYR A 56 21.30 6.38 -28.40
CA TYR A 56 20.29 6.29 -29.42
C TYR A 56 19.44 5.02 -29.29
N PRO A 57 18.12 5.09 -29.47
CA PRO A 57 17.26 3.93 -29.49
C PRO A 57 17.59 3.03 -30.69
N PHE A 58 17.51 1.73 -30.49
CA PHE A 58 17.74 0.74 -31.53
C PHE A 58 16.45 0.43 -32.29
N LEU A 59 16.37 0.83 -33.55
CA LEU A 59 15.21 0.62 -34.42
C LEU A 59 13.87 1.12 -33.87
N ALA A 60 13.88 2.12 -32.99
CA ALA A 60 12.71 2.71 -32.36
C ALA A 60 12.85 4.22 -32.20
N ASP A 61 11.74 4.90 -31.87
CA ASP A 61 11.70 6.36 -31.74
C ASP A 61 12.06 6.84 -30.32
N LYS A 62 12.02 5.94 -29.32
CA LYS A 62 12.17 6.30 -27.90
C LYS A 62 13.13 5.38 -27.17
N ARG A 63 13.88 5.96 -26.24
CA ARG A 63 14.75 5.29 -25.29
C ARG A 63 14.18 5.49 -23.88
N LEU A 64 13.73 4.43 -23.22
CA LEU A 64 13.18 4.46 -21.88
C LEU A 64 14.21 3.98 -20.86
N VAL A 65 14.44 4.78 -19.84
CA VAL A 65 15.26 4.41 -18.68
C VAL A 65 14.47 4.65 -17.42
N ILE A 66 14.31 3.61 -16.63
CA ILE A 66 13.58 3.61 -15.36
C ILE A 66 14.56 3.45 -14.23
N VAL A 67 14.52 4.36 -13.26
CA VAL A 67 15.44 4.36 -12.12
C VAL A 67 14.65 4.38 -10.81
N LYS A 68 14.83 3.38 -9.97
CA LYS A 68 14.08 3.21 -8.73
C LYS A 68 14.91 3.65 -7.51
N GLY A 69 14.36 4.55 -6.71
CA GLY A 69 14.94 4.97 -5.43
C GLY A 69 16.24 5.77 -5.52
N MET A 70 16.56 6.39 -6.65
CA MET A 70 17.80 7.15 -6.81
C MET A 70 17.75 8.51 -6.12
N ILE A 71 16.65 9.24 -6.24
CA ILE A 71 16.55 10.60 -5.66
C ILE A 71 16.63 10.50 -4.15
N GLU A 72 15.85 9.61 -3.53
CA GLU A 72 15.92 9.36 -2.10
C GLU A 72 17.34 8.93 -1.67
N TRP A 73 17.99 8.07 -2.45
CA TRP A 73 19.35 7.59 -2.15
C TRP A 73 20.39 8.69 -2.16
N ILE A 74 20.41 9.57 -3.17
CA ILE A 74 21.41 10.64 -3.31
C ILE A 74 21.12 11.85 -2.41
N THR A 75 19.87 12.02 -1.96
CA THR A 75 19.46 13.11 -1.05
C THR A 75 19.36 12.70 0.41
N ARG A 76 19.56 11.41 0.74
CA ARG A 76 19.43 10.88 2.10
C ARG A 76 20.40 11.55 3.08
N LYS A 77 20.03 11.54 4.35
CA LYS A 77 20.91 11.97 5.44
C LYS A 77 22.21 11.18 5.40
N GLY A 78 23.35 11.82 5.25
CA GLY A 78 24.66 11.17 5.16
C GLY A 78 25.19 10.96 3.73
N ALA A 79 24.45 11.32 2.67
CA ALA A 79 24.97 11.29 1.29
C ALA A 79 26.17 12.23 1.04
N GLY A 80 26.31 13.27 1.88
CA GLY A 80 27.46 14.16 1.89
C GLY A 80 27.74 14.86 0.55
N GLU A 81 29.03 15.08 0.24
CA GLU A 81 29.45 15.71 -1.00
C GLU A 81 29.16 14.87 -2.24
N THR A 82 29.18 13.55 -2.11
CA THR A 82 28.83 12.65 -3.23
C THR A 82 27.38 12.83 -3.65
N GLY A 83 26.44 12.91 -2.71
CA GLY A 83 25.05 13.18 -3.03
C GLY A 83 24.84 14.55 -3.64
N LYS A 84 25.49 15.60 -3.11
CA LYS A 84 25.42 16.94 -3.70
C LYS A 84 25.92 16.99 -5.14
N LYS A 85 27.04 16.31 -5.45
CA LYS A 85 27.57 16.21 -6.80
C LYS A 85 26.61 15.44 -7.72
N ALA A 86 26.01 14.37 -7.24
CA ALA A 86 25.01 13.60 -7.97
C ALA A 86 23.79 14.45 -8.35
N VAL A 87 23.25 15.23 -7.39
CA VAL A 87 22.15 16.16 -7.64
C VAL A 87 22.56 17.24 -8.68
N ALA A 88 23.74 17.87 -8.52
CA ALA A 88 24.21 18.86 -9.46
C ALA A 88 24.38 18.29 -10.88
N THR A 89 24.91 17.06 -11.01
CA THR A 89 25.01 16.37 -12.30
C THR A 89 23.63 16.17 -12.94
N LEU A 90 22.60 15.81 -12.17
CA LEU A 90 21.24 15.71 -12.69
C LEU A 90 20.67 17.08 -13.07
N GLU A 91 20.86 18.12 -12.24
CA GLU A 91 20.41 19.49 -12.54
C GLU A 91 20.98 19.99 -13.87
N ASP A 92 22.24 19.68 -14.18
CA ASP A 92 22.91 20.11 -15.40
C ASP A 92 22.44 19.32 -16.65
N ASN A 93 22.18 18.02 -16.51
CA ASN A 93 21.94 17.15 -17.67
C ASN A 93 20.45 16.96 -18.02
N LEU A 94 19.55 16.94 -17.03
CA LEU A 94 18.13 16.67 -17.28
C LEU A 94 17.46 17.65 -18.24
N PRO A 95 17.71 18.97 -18.17
CA PRO A 95 17.14 19.92 -19.12
C PRO A 95 17.63 19.75 -20.57
N GLN A 96 18.74 19.04 -20.77
CA GLN A 96 19.42 18.89 -22.08
C GLN A 96 19.21 17.48 -22.66
N LEU A 97 18.37 16.64 -22.07
CA LEU A 97 18.10 15.30 -22.57
C LEU A 97 17.51 15.36 -24.01
N PRO A 98 17.95 14.49 -24.92
CA PRO A 98 17.42 14.41 -26.28
C PRO A 98 15.91 14.11 -26.29
N ASP A 99 15.22 14.55 -27.34
CA ASP A 99 13.77 14.40 -27.51
C ASP A 99 13.29 12.94 -27.55
N TYR A 100 14.17 12.01 -27.93
CA TYR A 100 13.90 10.59 -27.92
C TYR A 100 14.00 9.97 -26.52
N SER A 101 14.61 10.64 -25.56
CA SER A 101 14.82 10.15 -24.20
C SER A 101 13.53 10.15 -23.38
N ARG A 102 13.37 9.12 -22.53
CA ARG A 102 12.35 9.03 -21.49
C ARG A 102 13.05 8.50 -20.24
N LEU A 103 13.44 9.39 -19.34
CA LEU A 103 14.03 9.03 -18.03
C LEU A 103 12.97 9.14 -16.95
N VAL A 104 12.71 8.06 -16.25
CA VAL A 104 11.68 7.99 -15.21
C VAL A 104 12.33 7.65 -13.87
N PHE A 105 12.30 8.58 -12.93
CA PHE A 105 12.63 8.32 -11.54
C PHE A 105 11.39 7.86 -10.81
N ILE A 106 11.51 6.76 -10.09
CA ILE A 106 10.44 6.18 -9.26
C ILE A 106 10.87 6.23 -7.81
N GLU A 107 10.12 6.97 -6.99
CA GLU A 107 10.35 7.09 -5.56
C GLU A 107 9.09 6.64 -4.80
N ARG A 108 9.22 5.63 -3.94
CA ARG A 108 8.07 5.08 -3.19
C ARG A 108 7.66 5.93 -2.00
N THR A 109 8.44 6.97 -1.71
CA THR A 109 8.13 7.97 -0.69
C THR A 109 7.70 9.28 -1.33
N THR A 110 6.94 10.08 -0.60
CA THR A 110 6.57 11.41 -1.07
C THR A 110 7.77 12.34 -0.94
N LEU A 111 8.26 12.82 -2.08
CA LEU A 111 9.28 13.87 -2.12
C LEU A 111 8.65 15.22 -1.76
N GLY A 112 9.39 16.05 -1.06
CA GLY A 112 8.93 17.38 -0.70
C GLY A 112 8.97 18.36 -1.87
N ASP A 113 8.04 19.33 -1.89
CA ASP A 113 8.02 20.40 -2.91
C ASP A 113 9.29 21.26 -2.92
N ASN A 114 10.07 21.20 -1.84
CA ASN A 114 11.35 21.90 -1.72
C ASN A 114 12.54 21.10 -2.26
N ASP A 115 12.35 19.84 -2.66
CA ASP A 115 13.40 19.06 -3.29
C ASP A 115 13.84 19.74 -4.61
N LYS A 116 15.15 19.80 -4.82
CA LYS A 116 15.74 20.51 -5.97
C LYS A 116 15.33 19.87 -7.30
N LEU A 117 15.29 18.53 -7.37
CA LEU A 117 14.95 17.81 -8.59
C LEU A 117 13.45 17.89 -8.87
N VAL A 118 12.60 17.92 -7.84
CA VAL A 118 11.16 18.19 -7.97
C VAL A 118 10.93 19.60 -8.52
N LYS A 119 11.63 20.61 -7.99
CA LYS A 119 11.58 21.99 -8.52
C LYS A 119 12.04 22.06 -9.95
N LEU A 120 13.15 21.39 -10.29
CA LEU A 120 13.65 21.32 -11.66
C LEU A 120 12.62 20.71 -12.59
N ALA A 121 12.05 19.54 -12.23
CA ALA A 121 11.05 18.86 -13.07
C ALA A 121 9.76 19.67 -13.25
N THR A 122 9.42 20.51 -12.27
CA THR A 122 8.25 21.40 -12.35
C THR A 122 8.50 22.60 -13.24
N SER A 123 9.72 23.15 -13.26
CA SER A 123 10.08 24.37 -13.98
C SER A 123 10.63 24.15 -15.38
N ALA A 124 11.27 23.00 -15.63
CA ALA A 124 11.85 22.68 -16.93
C ALA A 124 10.77 22.39 -17.99
N ALA A 125 10.96 22.89 -19.22
CA ALA A 125 10.00 22.68 -20.31
C ALA A 125 9.82 21.21 -20.69
N ASN A 126 10.84 20.39 -20.47
CA ASN A 126 10.91 18.96 -20.76
C ASN A 126 10.80 18.07 -19.50
N GLY A 127 10.47 18.64 -18.33
CA GLY A 127 10.30 17.95 -17.07
C GLY A 127 8.83 17.66 -16.76
N TYR A 128 8.57 16.59 -16.02
CA TYR A 128 7.26 16.26 -15.49
C TYR A 128 7.37 15.63 -14.11
N VAL A 129 6.59 16.10 -13.16
CA VAL A 129 6.50 15.52 -11.82
C VAL A 129 5.07 15.15 -11.50
N LYS A 130 4.88 14.01 -10.85
CA LYS A 130 3.57 13.58 -10.36
C LYS A 130 3.70 12.85 -9.03
N ASN A 131 2.94 13.35 -8.05
CA ASN A 131 2.78 12.68 -6.77
C ASN A 131 1.61 11.71 -6.85
N PHE A 132 1.87 10.45 -6.57
CA PHE A 132 0.92 9.35 -6.47
C PHE A 132 0.63 9.09 -4.99
N ALA A 133 -0.17 9.95 -4.38
CA ALA A 133 -0.56 9.81 -2.98
C ALA A 133 -1.68 8.79 -2.83
N MET A 134 -1.65 8.02 -1.73
CA MET A 134 -2.79 7.15 -1.39
C MET A 134 -4.09 7.96 -1.31
N PRO A 135 -5.19 7.42 -1.82
CA PRO A 135 -6.50 8.06 -1.72
C PRO A 135 -6.88 8.25 -0.25
N LYS A 136 -7.45 9.42 0.05
CA LYS A 136 -7.96 9.72 1.40
C LYS A 136 -9.22 8.91 1.74
N ASP A 137 -10.01 8.61 0.72
CA ASP A 137 -11.24 7.82 0.79
C ASP A 137 -11.16 6.70 -0.26
N LEU A 138 -11.00 5.48 0.23
CA LEU A 138 -10.88 4.30 -0.63
C LEU A 138 -12.21 3.98 -1.32
N SER A 139 -13.36 4.24 -0.68
CA SER A 139 -14.67 3.99 -1.30
C SER A 139 -14.88 4.89 -2.52
N GLN A 140 -14.48 6.16 -2.42
CA GLN A 140 -14.55 7.08 -3.55
C GLN A 140 -13.57 6.68 -4.67
N TRP A 141 -12.38 6.20 -4.31
CA TRP A 141 -11.42 5.68 -5.28
C TRP A 141 -12.00 4.47 -6.03
N ILE A 142 -12.62 3.52 -5.32
CA ILE A 142 -13.28 2.34 -5.91
C ILE A 142 -14.39 2.76 -6.88
N ILE A 143 -15.21 3.75 -6.52
CA ILE A 143 -16.26 4.26 -7.40
C ILE A 143 -15.67 4.86 -8.69
N GLN A 144 -14.57 5.61 -8.60
CA GLN A 144 -13.91 6.15 -9.78
C GLN A 144 -13.25 5.04 -10.62
N ARG A 145 -12.64 4.07 -9.94
CA ARG A 145 -12.01 2.94 -10.60
C ARG A 145 -13.01 2.04 -11.35
N ALA A 146 -14.21 1.85 -10.81
CA ALA A 146 -15.29 1.13 -11.48
C ALA A 146 -15.64 1.77 -12.85
N LYS A 147 -15.65 3.10 -12.91
CA LYS A 147 -15.91 3.83 -14.17
C LYS A 147 -14.81 3.60 -15.22
N GLU A 148 -13.56 3.37 -14.80
CA GLU A 148 -12.47 3.04 -15.72
C GLU A 148 -12.65 1.65 -16.35
N TYR A 149 -13.47 0.79 -15.73
CA TYR A 149 -13.91 -0.50 -16.24
C TYR A 149 -15.30 -0.47 -16.91
N ASP A 150 -15.82 0.75 -17.22
CA ASP A 150 -17.15 0.94 -17.79
C ASP A 150 -18.28 0.32 -16.93
N ALA A 151 -18.08 0.28 -15.61
CA ALA A 151 -19.02 -0.30 -14.65
C ALA A 151 -19.48 0.71 -13.60
N GLU A 152 -20.62 0.44 -12.98
CA GLU A 152 -21.14 1.20 -11.85
C GLU A 152 -21.09 0.34 -10.58
N ILE A 153 -20.79 0.97 -9.45
CA ILE A 153 -20.82 0.35 -8.13
C ILE A 153 -21.61 1.22 -7.16
N ALA A 154 -22.55 0.61 -6.43
CA ALA A 154 -23.31 1.33 -5.42
C ALA A 154 -22.41 1.83 -4.29
N PRO A 155 -22.65 3.02 -3.69
CA PRO A 155 -21.80 3.56 -2.63
C PRO A 155 -21.64 2.60 -1.43
N ARG A 156 -22.66 1.83 -1.07
CA ARG A 156 -22.60 0.82 -0.01
C ARG A 156 -21.69 -0.35 -0.39
N ALA A 157 -21.75 -0.81 -1.64
CA ALA A 157 -20.88 -1.85 -2.17
C ALA A 157 -19.41 -1.40 -2.21
N ALA A 158 -19.15 -0.16 -2.64
CA ALA A 158 -17.83 0.42 -2.63
C ALA A 158 -17.25 0.54 -1.21
N PHE A 159 -18.10 0.92 -0.24
CA PHE A 159 -17.71 0.94 1.16
C PHE A 159 -17.40 -0.48 1.69
N ALA A 160 -18.27 -1.46 1.41
CA ALA A 160 -18.05 -2.84 1.80
C ALA A 160 -16.74 -3.40 1.22
N LEU A 161 -16.48 -3.14 -0.06
CA LEU A 161 -15.23 -3.55 -0.72
C LEU A 161 -14.00 -2.86 -0.09
N ALA A 162 -14.09 -1.56 0.21
CA ALA A 162 -13.02 -0.81 0.87
C ALA A 162 -12.65 -1.39 2.24
N GLU A 163 -13.64 -1.81 3.03
CA GLU A 163 -13.44 -2.47 4.32
C GLU A 163 -12.71 -3.82 4.16
N VAL A 164 -13.09 -4.58 3.13
CA VAL A 164 -12.54 -5.91 2.87
C VAL A 164 -11.06 -5.83 2.45
N VAL A 165 -10.71 -4.89 1.59
CA VAL A 165 -9.36 -4.81 1.02
C VAL A 165 -8.35 -4.10 1.93
N SER A 166 -8.81 -3.54 3.06
CA SER A 166 -7.95 -2.95 4.10
C SER A 166 -6.90 -1.96 3.56
N GLY A 167 -7.25 -1.20 2.48
CA GLY A 167 -6.41 -0.14 1.89
C GLY A 167 -5.33 -0.60 0.92
N ASP A 168 -5.29 -1.85 0.55
CA ASP A 168 -4.47 -2.33 -0.55
C ASP A 168 -5.17 -2.01 -1.88
N LEU A 169 -4.66 -1.01 -2.62
CA LEU A 169 -5.25 -0.57 -3.88
C LEU A 169 -5.17 -1.63 -4.98
N ARG A 170 -4.09 -2.41 -5.01
CA ARG A 170 -3.94 -3.50 -5.99
C ARG A 170 -4.95 -4.61 -5.75
N ARG A 171 -5.18 -4.93 -4.48
CA ARG A 171 -6.22 -5.85 -4.09
C ARG A 171 -7.60 -5.30 -4.40
N ALA A 172 -7.86 -4.02 -4.08
CA ALA A 172 -9.12 -3.35 -4.41
C ALA A 172 -9.41 -3.42 -5.91
N ASP A 173 -8.41 -3.16 -6.74
CA ASP A 173 -8.50 -3.22 -8.19
C ASP A 173 -8.82 -4.65 -8.68
N ASN A 174 -8.10 -5.64 -8.18
CA ASN A 174 -8.32 -7.05 -8.54
C ASN A 174 -9.72 -7.54 -8.13
N GLU A 175 -10.18 -7.20 -6.91
CA GLU A 175 -11.51 -7.57 -6.44
C GLU A 175 -12.59 -6.85 -7.25
N LEU A 176 -12.40 -5.55 -7.54
CA LEU A 176 -13.31 -4.80 -8.38
C LEU A 176 -13.39 -5.37 -9.80
N TYR A 177 -12.25 -5.74 -10.39
CA TYR A 177 -12.21 -6.36 -11.72
C TYR A 177 -12.99 -7.68 -11.77
N LYS A 178 -12.90 -8.50 -10.71
CA LYS A 178 -13.71 -9.73 -10.59
C LYS A 178 -15.21 -9.41 -10.54
N LEU A 179 -15.59 -8.42 -9.72
CA LEU A 179 -16.98 -7.99 -9.60
C LEU A 179 -17.54 -7.49 -10.92
N VAL A 180 -16.80 -6.67 -11.65
CA VAL A 180 -17.19 -6.17 -12.99
C VAL A 180 -17.45 -7.32 -13.97
N ASN A 181 -16.62 -8.37 -13.92
CA ASN A 181 -16.80 -9.52 -14.81
C ASN A 181 -17.87 -10.55 -14.32
N TYR A 182 -18.36 -10.38 -13.12
CA TYR A 182 -19.39 -11.25 -12.54
C TYR A 182 -20.79 -10.75 -12.81
N ILE A 183 -21.01 -9.45 -12.74
CA ILE A 183 -22.34 -8.87 -12.98
C ILE A 183 -22.70 -8.86 -14.46
N GLU A 184 -23.99 -8.78 -14.76
CA GLU A 184 -24.42 -8.60 -16.14
C GLU A 184 -23.97 -7.24 -16.70
N PRO A 185 -23.62 -7.14 -17.99
CA PRO A 185 -23.21 -5.90 -18.60
C PRO A 185 -24.23 -4.78 -18.38
N GLY A 186 -23.79 -3.67 -17.82
CA GLY A 186 -24.63 -2.51 -17.51
C GLY A 186 -25.39 -2.59 -16.19
N ALA A 187 -25.24 -3.67 -15.43
CA ALA A 187 -25.75 -3.73 -14.06
C ALA A 187 -24.86 -2.92 -13.10
N THR A 188 -25.44 -2.50 -11.97
CA THR A 188 -24.71 -1.84 -10.89
C THR A 188 -24.25 -2.89 -9.87
N ILE A 189 -22.98 -2.89 -9.50
CA ILE A 189 -22.43 -3.77 -8.45
C ILE A 189 -23.08 -3.40 -7.10
N LEU A 190 -23.70 -4.37 -6.44
CA LEU A 190 -24.38 -4.22 -5.16
C LEU A 190 -23.54 -4.84 -4.01
N GLU A 191 -23.93 -4.53 -2.77
CA GLU A 191 -23.27 -5.06 -1.57
C GLU A 191 -23.32 -6.59 -1.51
N GLU A 192 -24.40 -7.20 -2.02
CA GLU A 192 -24.57 -8.65 -2.11
C GLU A 192 -23.57 -9.31 -3.08
N ASP A 193 -23.21 -8.62 -4.17
CA ASP A 193 -22.21 -9.12 -5.13
C ASP A 193 -20.81 -9.13 -4.49
N VAL A 194 -20.50 -8.07 -3.72
CA VAL A 194 -19.25 -7.99 -2.94
C VAL A 194 -19.21 -9.14 -1.92
N ALA A 195 -20.32 -9.38 -1.21
CA ALA A 195 -20.40 -10.46 -0.23
C ALA A 195 -20.28 -11.86 -0.87
N ALA A 196 -20.74 -12.03 -2.11
CA ALA A 196 -20.72 -13.31 -2.82
C ALA A 196 -19.35 -13.66 -3.41
N LEU A 197 -18.64 -12.65 -3.97
CA LEU A 197 -17.41 -12.88 -4.74
C LEU A 197 -16.12 -12.54 -4.02
N THR A 198 -16.18 -11.58 -3.12
CA THR A 198 -14.97 -11.24 -2.38
C THR A 198 -14.81 -12.26 -1.27
N PRO A 199 -13.78 -13.12 -1.32
CA PRO A 199 -13.54 -14.06 -0.24
C PRO A 199 -13.56 -13.33 1.08
N TYR A 200 -14.25 -13.88 2.02
CA TYR A 200 -14.36 -13.35 3.37
C TYR A 200 -12.95 -13.19 3.92
N VAL A 201 -12.44 -11.96 3.90
CA VAL A 201 -11.03 -11.73 4.22
C VAL A 201 -10.84 -11.98 5.69
N ALA A 202 -10.10 -13.02 6.00
CA ALA A 202 -9.81 -13.42 7.38
C ALA A 202 -9.38 -12.22 8.25
N GLU A 203 -8.58 -11.31 7.68
CA GLU A 203 -8.13 -10.08 8.35
C GLU A 203 -9.27 -9.12 8.70
N ALA A 204 -10.23 -8.90 7.79
CA ALA A 204 -11.37 -8.02 8.05
C ALA A 204 -12.28 -8.59 9.14
N ASN A 205 -12.41 -9.92 9.20
CA ASN A 205 -13.17 -10.58 10.25
C ASN A 205 -12.45 -10.62 11.57
N ILE A 206 -11.14 -10.79 11.58
CA ILE A 206 -10.32 -10.64 12.78
C ILE A 206 -10.44 -9.21 13.30
N PHE A 207 -10.45 -8.21 12.43
CA PHE A 207 -10.67 -6.83 12.84
C PHE A 207 -12.06 -6.66 13.51
N LYS A 208 -13.14 -7.12 12.85
CA LYS A 208 -14.51 -7.07 13.39
C LYS A 208 -14.65 -7.89 14.69
N MET A 209 -14.01 -9.06 14.75
CA MET A 209 -13.97 -9.90 15.96
C MET A 209 -13.29 -9.15 17.12
N THR A 210 -12.17 -8.50 16.86
CA THR A 210 -11.45 -7.70 17.86
C THR A 210 -12.28 -6.50 18.31
N ASP A 211 -13.03 -5.84 17.43
CA ASP A 211 -13.99 -4.80 17.79
C ASP A 211 -15.09 -5.34 18.69
N ALA A 212 -15.64 -6.51 18.36
CA ALA A 212 -16.66 -7.16 19.16
C ALA A 212 -16.16 -7.49 20.57
N LEU A 213 -14.90 -7.97 20.70
CA LEU A 213 -14.24 -8.20 22.00
C LEU A 213 -14.08 -6.90 22.79
N GLY A 214 -13.63 -5.84 22.14
CA GLY A 214 -13.47 -4.52 22.78
C GLY A 214 -14.79 -3.90 23.24
N MET A 215 -15.91 -4.26 22.60
CA MET A 215 -17.27 -3.85 22.98
C MET A 215 -17.92 -4.80 24.02
N GLY A 216 -17.24 -5.86 24.46
CA GLY A 216 -17.79 -6.88 25.35
C GLY A 216 -18.82 -7.80 24.68
N ASN A 217 -18.87 -7.83 23.34
CA ASN A 217 -19.79 -8.69 22.59
C ASN A 217 -19.13 -10.03 22.22
N GLY A 218 -18.88 -10.86 23.26
CA GLY A 218 -18.24 -12.16 23.10
C GLY A 218 -19.00 -13.11 22.18
N LYS A 219 -20.35 -13.05 22.18
CA LYS A 219 -21.16 -13.88 21.28
C LYS A 219 -20.86 -13.60 19.81
N LEU A 220 -20.77 -12.32 19.43
CA LEU A 220 -20.43 -11.94 18.06
C LEU A 220 -18.98 -12.32 17.73
N ALA A 221 -18.06 -12.14 18.68
CA ALA A 221 -16.66 -12.52 18.48
C ALA A 221 -16.50 -14.02 18.19
N LEU A 222 -17.16 -14.87 18.94
CA LEU A 222 -17.19 -16.33 18.71
C LEU A 222 -17.84 -16.71 17.37
N GLN A 223 -18.95 -16.08 17.01
CA GLN A 223 -19.59 -16.32 15.72
C GLN A 223 -18.66 -15.98 14.54
N LEU A 224 -17.92 -14.87 14.64
CA LEU A 224 -16.94 -14.46 13.62
C LEU A 224 -15.76 -15.45 13.57
N MET A 225 -15.28 -15.94 14.70
CA MET A 225 -14.23 -16.96 14.78
C MET A 225 -14.65 -18.27 14.14
N HIS A 226 -15.85 -18.79 14.50
CA HIS A 226 -16.35 -20.04 13.91
C HIS A 226 -16.48 -19.93 12.39
N ARG A 227 -17.00 -18.80 11.89
CA ARG A 227 -17.08 -18.56 10.45
C ARG A 227 -15.71 -18.57 9.78
N LEU A 228 -14.67 -18.00 10.42
CA LEU A 228 -13.31 -18.05 9.93
C LEU A 228 -12.75 -19.48 9.86
N LEU A 229 -13.10 -20.33 10.85
CA LEU A 229 -12.67 -21.73 10.89
C LEU A 229 -13.43 -22.64 9.89
N GLU A 230 -14.67 -22.29 9.54
CA GLU A 230 -15.48 -23.04 8.58
C GLU A 230 -15.03 -22.83 7.11
N GLU A 231 -14.32 -21.76 6.83
CA GLU A 231 -13.79 -21.47 5.50
C GLU A 231 -12.63 -22.43 5.17
N LYS A 232 -12.76 -23.18 4.07
CA LYS A 232 -11.83 -24.28 3.68
C LYS A 232 -10.37 -23.85 3.49
N ASP A 233 -10.14 -22.60 3.20
CA ASP A 233 -8.80 -22.07 2.89
C ASP A 233 -8.10 -21.48 4.11
N ASN A 234 -8.75 -21.43 5.29
CA ASN A 234 -8.18 -20.89 6.50
C ASN A 234 -7.53 -21.99 7.35
N ASP A 235 -6.22 -21.93 7.44
CA ASP A 235 -5.45 -22.75 8.39
C ASP A 235 -5.51 -22.13 9.80
N PRO A 236 -5.86 -22.89 10.85
CA PRO A 236 -5.96 -22.38 12.22
C PRO A 236 -4.68 -21.74 12.76
N PHE A 237 -3.48 -22.21 12.36
CA PHE A 237 -2.23 -21.55 12.75
C PHE A 237 -2.08 -20.19 12.08
N SER A 238 -2.50 -20.08 10.82
CA SER A 238 -2.52 -18.82 10.09
C SER A 238 -3.47 -17.82 10.74
N LEU A 239 -4.70 -18.25 11.10
CA LEU A 239 -5.67 -17.45 11.83
C LEU A 239 -5.14 -16.97 13.18
N PHE A 240 -4.48 -17.86 13.93
CA PHE A 240 -3.84 -17.50 15.20
C PHE A 240 -2.75 -16.44 14.99
N GLY A 241 -1.94 -16.59 13.94
CA GLY A 241 -0.92 -15.62 13.57
C GLY A 241 -1.51 -14.24 13.25
N MET A 242 -2.63 -14.19 12.53
CA MET A 242 -3.34 -12.95 12.20
C MET A 242 -3.94 -12.29 13.45
N ILE A 243 -4.53 -13.06 14.38
CA ILE A 243 -5.04 -12.57 15.67
C ILE A 243 -3.90 -11.99 16.50
N THR A 244 -2.79 -12.71 16.61
CA THR A 244 -1.60 -12.25 17.34
C THR A 244 -1.07 -10.95 16.75
N ARG A 245 -1.01 -10.84 15.42
CA ARG A 245 -0.62 -9.62 14.73
C ARG A 245 -1.55 -8.45 15.05
N GLN A 246 -2.87 -8.68 15.06
CA GLN A 246 -3.85 -7.64 15.34
C GLN A 246 -3.69 -7.09 16.77
N PHE A 247 -3.63 -7.96 17.79
CA PHE A 247 -3.43 -7.52 19.17
C PHE A 247 -2.05 -6.88 19.39
N ARG A 248 -1.00 -7.35 18.73
CA ARG A 248 0.31 -6.68 18.73
C ARG A 248 0.22 -5.25 18.22
N LEU A 249 -0.46 -5.03 17.11
CA LEU A 249 -0.64 -3.69 16.55
C LEU A 249 -1.44 -2.78 17.47
N LEU A 250 -2.47 -3.32 18.13
CA LEU A 250 -3.24 -2.59 19.16
C LEU A 250 -2.39 -2.21 20.36
N LEU A 251 -1.57 -3.13 20.87
CA LEU A 251 -0.67 -2.89 21.99
C LEU A 251 0.33 -1.78 21.65
N LEU A 252 1.02 -1.88 20.51
CA LEU A 252 1.95 -0.85 20.04
C LEU A 252 1.27 0.51 19.84
N THR A 253 0.05 0.50 19.32
CA THR A 253 -0.76 1.72 19.14
C THR A 253 -1.07 2.35 20.48
N LYS A 254 -1.53 1.55 21.44
CA LYS A 254 -1.89 2.02 22.79
C LYS A 254 -0.68 2.57 23.53
N GLU A 255 0.46 1.86 23.49
CA GLU A 255 1.72 2.30 24.07
C GLU A 255 2.17 3.65 23.47
N HIS A 256 2.17 3.77 22.13
CA HIS A 256 2.51 5.01 21.46
C HIS A 256 1.64 6.18 21.91
N MET A 257 0.34 5.97 22.05
CA MET A 257 -0.58 7.03 22.48
C MET A 257 -0.43 7.39 23.96
N VAL A 258 -0.17 6.43 24.83
CA VAL A 258 0.04 6.66 26.28
C VAL A 258 1.36 7.39 26.54
N THR A 259 2.38 7.14 25.73
CA THR A 259 3.70 7.81 25.81
C THR A 259 3.71 9.22 25.17
N GLY A 260 2.55 9.75 24.78
CA GLY A 260 2.41 11.10 24.23
C GLY A 260 2.55 11.19 22.72
N GLY A 261 2.61 10.09 22.00
CA GLY A 261 2.57 10.05 20.54
C GLY A 261 1.18 10.41 20.01
N GLY A 262 1.16 11.15 18.89
CA GLY A 262 -0.09 11.56 18.24
C GLY A 262 -0.53 10.63 17.11
N PRO A 263 -1.80 10.71 16.67
CA PRO A 263 -2.30 9.90 15.54
C PRO A 263 -1.51 10.09 14.24
N ASN A 264 -0.95 11.29 14.02
CA ASN A 264 -0.18 11.60 12.82
C ASN A 264 1.20 10.93 12.77
N SER A 265 1.81 10.63 13.92
CA SER A 265 3.09 9.94 14.00
C SER A 265 2.95 8.42 14.12
N LEU A 266 1.74 7.92 14.40
CA LEU A 266 1.48 6.50 14.66
C LEU A 266 1.85 5.62 13.47
N ALA A 267 1.46 6.02 12.25
CA ALA A 267 1.72 5.24 11.04
C ALA A 267 3.21 4.93 10.84
N SER A 268 4.07 5.92 11.04
CA SER A 268 5.52 5.75 10.94
C SER A 268 6.12 5.02 12.15
N ALA A 269 5.57 5.22 13.36
CA ALA A 269 6.06 4.58 14.58
C ALA A 269 5.86 3.06 14.55
N ILE A 270 4.69 2.58 14.13
CA ILE A 270 4.38 1.15 14.06
C ILE A 270 4.52 0.55 12.66
N LYS A 271 5.00 1.33 11.68
CA LYS A 271 5.29 0.94 10.28
C LYS A 271 4.07 0.31 9.57
N VAL A 272 2.95 0.99 9.62
CA VAL A 272 1.72 0.62 8.89
C VAL A 272 1.24 1.77 8.01
N ALA A 273 0.34 1.48 7.07
CA ALA A 273 -0.26 2.51 6.24
C ALA A 273 -1.08 3.51 7.09
N PRO A 274 -1.15 4.80 6.71
CA PRO A 274 -1.81 5.84 7.52
C PRO A 274 -3.26 5.52 7.88
N PHE A 275 -4.04 4.94 6.97
CA PHE A 275 -5.43 4.57 7.24
C PHE A 275 -5.54 3.39 8.23
N VAL A 276 -4.61 2.40 8.18
CA VAL A 276 -4.53 1.32 9.16
C VAL A 276 -4.24 1.90 10.55
N ALA A 277 -3.32 2.85 10.64
CA ALA A 277 -3.03 3.54 11.89
C ALA A 277 -4.26 4.26 12.46
N GLN A 278 -5.06 4.92 11.60
CA GLN A 278 -6.31 5.56 12.02
C GLN A 278 -7.33 4.57 12.57
N ASN A 279 -7.50 3.42 11.92
CA ASN A 279 -8.40 2.36 12.37
C ASN A 279 -7.93 1.74 13.69
N LEU A 280 -6.64 1.43 13.79
CA LEU A 280 -6.03 0.94 15.03
C LEU A 280 -6.17 1.93 16.18
N ALA A 281 -5.99 3.23 15.92
CA ALA A 281 -6.17 4.29 16.91
C ALA A 281 -7.61 4.37 17.44
N LYS A 282 -8.61 4.11 16.59
CA LYS A 282 -10.02 4.01 17.01
C LYS A 282 -10.26 2.75 17.84
N GLN A 283 -9.83 1.60 17.33
CA GLN A 283 -10.02 0.30 17.95
C GLN A 283 -9.33 0.18 19.31
N SER A 284 -8.10 0.71 19.44
CA SER A 284 -7.33 0.67 20.69
C SER A 284 -7.98 1.44 21.85
N ARG A 285 -8.96 2.31 21.58
CA ARG A 285 -9.72 3.02 22.65
C ARG A 285 -10.57 2.08 23.49
N ALA A 286 -11.00 0.97 22.91
CA ALA A 286 -11.84 -0.03 23.59
C ALA A 286 -11.07 -0.87 24.62
N PHE A 287 -9.73 -0.79 24.65
CA PHE A 287 -8.88 -1.57 25.53
C PHE A 287 -8.00 -0.67 26.39
N SER A 288 -7.71 -1.09 27.64
CA SER A 288 -6.63 -0.52 28.43
C SER A 288 -5.27 -1.10 28.01
N LEU A 289 -4.16 -0.47 28.42
CA LEU A 289 -2.82 -1.02 28.17
C LEU A 289 -2.66 -2.37 28.88
N ASP A 290 -3.03 -2.44 30.15
CA ASP A 290 -2.95 -3.64 30.98
C ASP A 290 -3.77 -4.81 30.38
N GLN A 291 -4.97 -4.53 29.83
CA GLN A 291 -5.76 -5.53 29.13
C GLN A 291 -5.03 -6.06 27.88
N LEU A 292 -4.44 -5.20 27.08
CA LEU A 292 -3.70 -5.62 25.88
C LEU A 292 -2.44 -6.42 26.24
N GLU A 293 -1.74 -6.07 27.31
CA GLU A 293 -0.61 -6.84 27.83
C GLU A 293 -1.05 -8.24 28.30
N GLN A 294 -2.13 -8.32 29.06
CA GLN A 294 -2.71 -9.61 29.50
C GLN A 294 -3.12 -10.49 28.32
N ILE A 295 -3.79 -9.89 27.32
CA ILE A 295 -4.16 -10.59 26.07
C ILE A 295 -2.90 -11.11 25.36
N TYR A 296 -1.84 -10.32 25.31
CA TYR A 296 -0.60 -10.73 24.65
C TYR A 296 0.12 -11.86 25.39
N HIS A 297 0.07 -11.88 26.71
CA HIS A 297 0.55 -13.01 27.52
C HIS A 297 -0.30 -14.29 27.29
N LEU A 298 -1.61 -14.14 27.20
CA LEU A 298 -2.51 -15.24 26.90
C LEU A 298 -2.24 -15.82 25.50
N LEU A 299 -2.02 -14.99 24.52
CA LEU A 299 -1.62 -15.40 23.18
C LEU A 299 -0.32 -16.21 23.18
N LEU A 300 0.69 -15.80 23.97
CA LEU A 300 1.93 -16.55 24.12
C LEU A 300 1.70 -17.94 24.73
N GLU A 301 0.84 -18.05 25.74
CA GLU A 301 0.48 -19.32 26.37
C GLU A 301 -0.18 -20.28 25.37
N TYR A 302 -1.15 -19.78 24.59
CA TYR A 302 -1.83 -20.59 23.58
C TYR A 302 -0.91 -20.99 22.42
N ASP A 303 -0.03 -20.09 21.95
CA ASP A 303 0.98 -20.40 20.94
C ASP A 303 1.88 -21.56 21.39
N PHE A 304 2.36 -21.52 22.63
CA PHE A 304 3.15 -22.59 23.21
C PHE A 304 2.39 -23.92 23.29
N LYS A 305 1.13 -23.89 23.77
CA LYS A 305 0.30 -25.10 23.87
C LYS A 305 0.01 -25.74 22.50
N MET A 306 -0.24 -24.91 21.48
CA MET A 306 -0.45 -25.39 20.11
C MET A 306 0.83 -26.00 19.52
N LYS A 307 1.96 -25.31 19.63
CA LYS A 307 3.24 -25.76 19.06
C LYS A 307 3.82 -26.98 19.74
N THR A 308 3.48 -27.19 21.02
CA THR A 308 3.90 -28.39 21.77
C THR A 308 2.91 -29.55 21.68
N GLY A 309 1.81 -29.38 20.92
CA GLY A 309 0.78 -30.42 20.78
C GLY A 309 -0.09 -30.65 22.01
N GLN A 310 -0.01 -29.76 23.02
CA GLN A 310 -0.85 -29.84 24.23
C GLN A 310 -2.31 -29.46 23.96
N LEU A 311 -2.54 -28.68 22.90
CA LEU A 311 -3.87 -28.24 22.52
C LEU A 311 -4.01 -28.27 20.98
N LYS A 312 -5.15 -28.77 20.49
CA LYS A 312 -5.47 -28.73 19.06
C LYS A 312 -5.69 -27.27 18.62
N PRO A 313 -5.21 -26.86 17.44
CA PRO A 313 -5.29 -25.47 17.00
C PRO A 313 -6.72 -24.89 16.96
N ASP A 314 -7.71 -25.65 16.45
CA ASP A 314 -9.11 -25.21 16.40
C ASP A 314 -9.66 -24.93 17.80
N LEU A 315 -9.43 -25.88 18.72
CA LEU A 315 -9.85 -25.73 20.11
C LEU A 315 -9.12 -24.59 20.83
N ALA A 316 -7.86 -24.35 20.47
CA ALA A 316 -7.09 -23.24 21.02
C ALA A 316 -7.71 -21.89 20.65
N LEU A 317 -8.14 -21.72 19.40
CA LEU A 317 -8.81 -20.51 18.93
C LEU A 317 -10.14 -20.26 19.63
N ASP A 318 -10.97 -21.31 19.77
CA ASP A 318 -12.25 -21.22 20.49
C ASP A 318 -12.06 -20.82 21.95
N LEU A 319 -11.15 -21.49 22.64
CA LEU A 319 -10.86 -21.20 24.06
C LEU A 319 -10.24 -19.80 24.23
N LEU A 320 -9.35 -19.39 23.31
CA LEU A 320 -8.76 -18.08 23.33
C LEU A 320 -9.85 -17.00 23.23
N VAL A 321 -10.70 -17.05 22.20
CA VAL A 321 -11.76 -16.05 22.01
C VAL A 321 -12.77 -16.09 23.15
N SER A 322 -13.09 -17.28 23.67
CA SER A 322 -13.96 -17.41 24.84
C SER A 322 -13.36 -16.76 26.10
N SER A 323 -12.05 -16.92 26.34
CA SER A 323 -11.35 -16.27 27.46
C SER A 323 -11.25 -14.75 27.32
N LEU A 324 -11.25 -14.24 26.12
CA LEU A 324 -11.22 -12.79 25.83
C LEU A 324 -12.62 -12.16 25.88
N ALA A 325 -13.67 -12.99 25.81
CA ALA A 325 -15.06 -12.56 25.77
C ALA A 325 -15.71 -12.47 27.16
N GLY A 326 -15.08 -13.04 28.21
CA GLY A 326 -15.51 -13.02 29.60
C GLY A 326 -14.88 -11.92 30.38
#